data_d76f70b91c060e55830ae2f133001e45
#
_entry.id   d76f70b91c060e55830ae2f133001e45
#
_cell.length_a   1.000
_cell.length_b   1.000
_cell.length_c   1.000
_cell.angle_alpha   90.00
_cell.angle_beta   90.00
_cell.angle_gamma   90.00
#
_symmetry.space_group_name_H-M   'P 1'
#
loop_
_entity.id
_entity.type
_entity.pdbx_description
1 polymer ?
#
loop_
_entity_poly.entity_id
_entity_poly.type
_entity_poly.pdbx_seq_one_letter_code
_entity_poly.pdbx_strand_id
1 'polypeptide(L)'
;MEDGLLLKEANCGDLQSYLDENNGNINDALREELSIQIAEAVAYVHEKGIIHSNISLANILVHQTDNNTDLILADFGGSRCLELGLNGCLLPDDPYFDPQLKDYESPKLDVFSLGIVIYIIMTGQYPFQNGSVPGMEKRFEYGDRVQKLFNQGKFPNLSGVPFGDVIAGCCCERRFETAKEVVIALKAEKNT
;
A
#
# COMPACT_ATOMS: atom_id res chain seq x y z
N MET A 1 26.60 16.21 21.61
CA MET A 1 26.14 15.40 20.48
C MET A 1 24.63 15.60 20.42
N GLU A 2 24.12 16.10 19.33
CA GLU A 2 22.66 16.13 19.15
C GLU A 2 22.18 14.70 19.10
N ASP A 3 21.16 14.38 19.88
CA ASP A 3 20.54 13.05 19.91
C ASP A 3 19.78 12.86 18.59
N GLY A 4 20.40 12.19 17.63
CA GLY A 4 19.82 11.85 16.35
C GLY A 4 19.37 10.39 16.31
N LEU A 5 18.40 10.07 15.46
CA LEU A 5 17.96 8.71 15.18
C LEU A 5 18.79 8.16 14.02
N LEU A 6 19.52 7.04 14.26
CA LEU A 6 20.26 6.35 13.22
C LEU A 6 19.36 5.27 12.61
N LEU A 7 19.03 5.41 11.32
CA LEU A 7 18.23 4.46 10.57
C LEU A 7 19.12 3.69 9.57
N LYS A 8 18.75 2.44 9.28
CA LYS A 8 19.38 1.67 8.20
C LYS A 8 18.98 2.27 6.86
N GLU A 9 19.93 2.51 5.98
CA GLU A 9 19.69 3.00 4.62
C GLU A 9 18.97 1.95 3.77
N ALA A 10 17.99 2.38 2.98
CA ALA A 10 17.38 1.63 1.90
C ALA A 10 18.05 2.06 0.58
N ASN A 11 18.77 1.15 -0.07
CA ASN A 11 19.69 1.48 -1.17
C ASN A 11 19.02 1.62 -2.55
N CYS A 12 17.70 1.32 -2.68
CA CYS A 12 16.96 1.40 -3.94
C CYS A 12 15.82 2.44 -3.90
N GLY A 13 15.86 3.38 -2.95
CA GLY A 13 14.85 4.44 -2.85
C GLY A 13 13.48 3.93 -2.40
N ASP A 14 12.42 4.60 -2.84
CA ASP A 14 11.04 4.21 -2.57
C ASP A 14 10.50 3.23 -3.62
N LEU A 15 9.43 2.51 -3.25
CA LEU A 15 8.83 1.48 -4.08
C LEU A 15 8.21 2.04 -5.37
N GLN A 16 7.75 3.30 -5.36
CA GLN A 16 7.23 3.92 -6.58
C GLN A 16 8.32 4.05 -7.63
N SER A 17 9.44 4.68 -7.26
CA SER A 17 10.60 4.85 -8.14
C SER A 17 11.15 3.49 -8.61
N TYR A 18 11.23 2.53 -7.69
CA TYR A 18 11.69 1.18 -8.00
C TYR A 18 10.79 0.47 -9.04
N LEU A 19 9.47 0.55 -8.89
CA LEU A 19 8.52 -0.03 -9.84
C LEU A 19 8.56 0.72 -11.19
N ASP A 20 8.61 2.04 -11.19
CA ASP A 20 8.66 2.85 -12.41
C ASP A 20 9.89 2.51 -13.25
N GLU A 21 11.06 2.27 -12.63
CA GLU A 21 12.31 1.93 -13.29
C GLU A 21 12.41 0.46 -13.70
N ASN A 22 11.83 -0.45 -12.94
CA ASN A 22 12.07 -1.89 -13.09
C ASN A 22 10.83 -2.69 -13.51
N ASN A 23 9.68 -2.06 -13.76
CA ASN A 23 8.40 -2.75 -13.99
C ASN A 23 8.45 -3.89 -15.01
N GLY A 24 9.20 -3.72 -16.11
CA GLY A 24 9.38 -4.74 -17.13
C GLY A 24 10.29 -5.91 -16.74
N ASN A 25 11.06 -5.79 -15.67
CA ASN A 25 12.03 -6.78 -15.20
C ASN A 25 11.57 -7.55 -13.96
N ILE A 26 10.48 -7.08 -13.30
CA ILE A 26 9.92 -7.73 -12.11
C ILE A 26 8.98 -8.83 -12.57
N ASN A 27 9.30 -10.08 -12.24
CA ASN A 27 8.44 -11.22 -12.54
C ASN A 27 7.32 -11.37 -11.49
N ASP A 28 6.31 -12.20 -11.81
CA ASP A 28 5.14 -12.39 -10.95
C ASP A 28 5.52 -12.93 -9.56
N ALA A 29 6.48 -13.83 -9.47
CA ALA A 29 6.92 -14.40 -8.20
C ALA A 29 7.50 -13.33 -7.25
N LEU A 30 8.28 -12.38 -7.77
CA LEU A 30 8.78 -11.26 -6.98
C LEU A 30 7.65 -10.29 -6.60
N ARG A 31 6.70 -10.03 -7.51
CA ARG A 31 5.53 -9.19 -7.19
C ARG A 31 4.70 -9.78 -6.06
N GLU A 32 4.47 -11.08 -6.08
CA GLU A 32 3.78 -11.80 -5.00
C GLU A 32 4.54 -11.69 -3.67
N GLU A 33 5.86 -11.87 -3.72
CA GLU A 33 6.72 -11.76 -2.55
C GLU A 33 6.66 -10.36 -1.94
N LEU A 34 6.83 -9.32 -2.75
CA LEU A 34 6.75 -7.91 -2.32
C LEU A 34 5.37 -7.59 -1.73
N SER A 35 4.29 -8.13 -2.33
CA SER A 35 2.92 -7.94 -1.83
C SER A 35 2.72 -8.56 -0.44
N ILE A 36 3.28 -9.74 -0.20
CA ILE A 36 3.21 -10.40 1.11
C ILE A 36 4.06 -9.65 2.13
N GLN A 37 5.28 -9.25 1.79
CA GLN A 37 6.17 -8.51 2.69
C GLN A 37 5.54 -7.22 3.20
N ILE A 38 4.96 -6.42 2.32
CA ILE A 38 4.32 -5.17 2.76
C ILE A 38 3.09 -5.42 3.62
N ALA A 39 2.30 -6.45 3.30
CA ALA A 39 1.15 -6.83 4.11
C ALA A 39 1.58 -7.28 5.52
N GLU A 40 2.68 -8.03 5.64
CA GLU A 40 3.26 -8.44 6.91
C GLU A 40 3.79 -7.24 7.72
N ALA A 41 4.44 -6.28 7.06
CA ALA A 41 4.90 -5.06 7.71
C ALA A 41 3.73 -4.25 8.30
N VAL A 42 2.64 -4.07 7.54
CA VAL A 42 1.43 -3.38 8.03
C VAL A 42 0.76 -4.17 9.14
N ALA A 43 0.65 -5.50 9.02
CA ALA A 43 0.10 -6.35 10.07
C ALA A 43 0.89 -6.24 11.38
N TYR A 44 2.21 -6.21 11.30
CA TYR A 44 3.08 -6.01 12.46
C TYR A 44 2.84 -4.66 13.15
N VAL A 45 2.69 -3.60 12.37
CA VAL A 45 2.39 -2.25 12.89
C VAL A 45 1.03 -2.21 13.58
N HIS A 46 0.00 -2.85 12.99
CA HIS A 46 -1.32 -2.99 13.61
C HIS A 46 -1.28 -3.80 14.91
N GLU A 47 -0.46 -4.86 15.01
CA GLU A 47 -0.27 -5.63 16.25
C GLU A 47 0.36 -4.79 17.38
N LYS A 48 1.03 -3.68 17.05
CA LYS A 48 1.54 -2.70 18.02
C LYS A 48 0.54 -1.59 18.35
N GLY A 49 -0.72 -1.72 17.90
CA GLY A 49 -1.76 -0.71 18.14
C GLY A 49 -1.57 0.58 17.34
N ILE A 50 -0.80 0.53 16.24
CA ILE A 50 -0.50 1.69 15.40
C ILE A 50 -1.27 1.55 14.09
N ILE A 51 -1.95 2.61 13.67
CA ILE A 51 -2.50 2.80 12.34
C ILE A 51 -1.57 3.75 11.61
N HIS A 52 -1.01 3.33 10.49
CA HIS A 52 -0.02 4.10 9.74
C HIS A 52 -0.61 5.39 9.16
N SER A 53 -1.84 5.32 8.68
CA SER A 53 -2.66 6.42 8.14
C SER A 53 -2.14 7.07 6.85
N ASN A 54 -1.01 6.63 6.31
CA ASN A 54 -0.43 7.17 5.08
C ASN A 54 0.34 6.11 4.27
N ILE A 55 -0.25 4.92 4.10
CA ILE A 55 0.37 3.87 3.29
C ILE A 55 0.28 4.24 1.82
N SER A 56 1.44 4.33 1.16
CA SER A 56 1.60 4.61 -0.27
C SER A 56 2.91 4.01 -0.77
N LEU A 57 3.10 3.90 -2.08
CA LEU A 57 4.37 3.43 -2.65
C LEU A 57 5.57 4.33 -2.27
N ALA A 58 5.34 5.63 -2.08
CA ALA A 58 6.39 6.58 -1.69
C ALA A 58 6.86 6.38 -0.23
N ASN A 59 6.02 5.80 0.62
CA ASN A 59 6.32 5.54 2.04
C ASN A 59 6.76 4.08 2.29
N ILE A 60 7.08 3.35 1.23
CA ILE A 60 7.64 2.01 1.28
C ILE A 60 9.02 2.08 0.63
N LEU A 61 10.06 1.79 1.38
CA LEU A 61 11.44 1.81 0.91
C LEU A 61 11.87 0.43 0.44
N VAL A 62 12.77 0.40 -0.55
CA VAL A 62 13.31 -0.82 -1.14
C VAL A 62 14.78 -0.97 -0.77
N HIS A 63 15.13 -2.10 -0.17
CA HIS A 63 16.50 -2.47 0.11
C HIS A 63 16.85 -3.76 -0.64
N GLN A 64 17.84 -3.70 -1.51
CA GLN A 64 18.25 -4.83 -2.33
C GLN A 64 19.64 -5.32 -1.93
N THR A 65 19.77 -6.64 -1.84
CA THR A 65 21.04 -7.36 -1.69
C THR A 65 21.22 -8.28 -2.90
N ASP A 66 22.34 -8.95 -3.02
CA ASP A 66 22.61 -9.88 -4.13
C ASP A 66 21.55 -11.00 -4.27
N ASN A 67 20.88 -11.34 -3.18
CA ASN A 67 19.97 -12.49 -3.14
C ASN A 67 18.52 -12.13 -2.76
N ASN A 68 18.24 -10.91 -2.33
CA ASN A 68 16.92 -10.55 -1.79
C ASN A 68 16.53 -9.10 -2.05
N THR A 69 15.23 -8.86 -2.16
CA THR A 69 14.63 -7.53 -2.22
C THR A 69 13.67 -7.39 -1.06
N ASP A 70 14.00 -6.51 -0.11
CA ASP A 70 13.25 -6.29 1.11
C ASP A 70 12.47 -4.97 1.04
N LEU A 71 11.22 -4.97 1.51
CA LEU A 71 10.42 -3.77 1.69
C LEU A 71 10.44 -3.30 3.14
N ILE A 72 10.54 -1.99 3.33
CA ILE A 72 10.57 -1.34 4.64
C ILE A 72 9.49 -0.28 4.67
N LEU A 73 8.49 -0.44 5.55
CA LEU A 73 7.48 0.58 5.79
C LEU A 73 8.11 1.76 6.53
N ALA A 74 7.91 2.98 6.02
CA ALA A 74 8.56 4.20 6.49
C ALA A 74 7.55 5.35 6.66
N ASP A 75 8.01 6.48 7.18
CA ASP A 75 7.23 7.71 7.39
C ASP A 75 5.99 7.55 8.28
N PHE A 76 6.25 7.35 9.56
CA PHE A 76 5.22 7.27 10.60
C PHE A 76 4.72 8.64 11.09
N GLY A 77 5.09 9.74 10.43
CA GLY A 77 4.72 11.10 10.84
C GLY A 77 3.22 11.36 10.90
N GLY A 78 2.44 10.66 10.08
CA GLY A 78 0.98 10.73 10.05
C GLY A 78 0.25 9.72 10.93
N SER A 79 0.97 8.79 11.53
CA SER A 79 0.41 7.61 12.22
C SER A 79 -0.37 7.96 13.47
N ARG A 80 -1.21 7.01 13.89
CA ARG A 80 -2.02 7.07 15.11
C ARG A 80 -1.68 5.93 16.02
N CYS A 81 -1.62 6.21 17.31
CA CYS A 81 -1.53 5.22 18.37
C CYS A 81 -2.51 5.60 19.48
N LEU A 82 -3.66 4.92 19.52
CA LEU A 82 -4.72 5.24 20.49
C LEU A 82 -4.25 5.01 21.92
N GLU A 83 -3.46 3.97 22.16
CA GLU A 83 -2.95 3.63 23.50
C GLU A 83 -2.06 4.76 24.07
N LEU A 84 -1.28 5.42 23.21
CA LEU A 84 -0.40 6.53 23.60
C LEU A 84 -1.06 7.90 23.43
N GLY A 85 -2.28 7.99 22.94
CA GLY A 85 -2.96 9.24 22.64
C GLY A 85 -2.29 10.05 21.52
N LEU A 86 -1.52 9.39 20.65
CA LEU A 86 -0.82 10.05 19.54
C LEU A 86 -1.67 10.01 18.27
N ASN A 87 -1.73 11.13 17.57
CA ASN A 87 -2.43 11.25 16.29
C ASN A 87 -1.73 12.29 15.40
N GLY A 88 -1.09 11.81 14.31
CA GLY A 88 -0.41 12.66 13.32
C GLY A 88 -1.37 13.41 12.39
N CYS A 89 -2.68 13.11 12.46
CA CYS A 89 -3.74 13.80 11.70
C CYS A 89 -3.58 13.78 10.18
N LEU A 90 -2.86 12.83 9.60
CA LEU A 90 -2.79 12.64 8.16
C LEU A 90 -3.79 11.58 7.69
N LEU A 91 -4.19 11.72 6.44
CA LEU A 91 -4.93 10.73 5.68
C LEU A 91 -4.15 10.43 4.39
N PRO A 92 -4.30 9.21 3.81
CA PRO A 92 -3.62 8.87 2.56
C PRO A 92 -4.03 9.80 1.43
N ASP A 93 -3.08 10.13 0.57
CA ASP A 93 -3.36 10.78 -0.71
C ASP A 93 -4.03 9.81 -1.70
N ASP A 94 -4.63 10.37 -2.78
CA ASP A 94 -5.14 9.56 -3.89
C ASP A 94 -4.01 8.84 -4.65
N PRO A 95 -4.23 7.57 -5.02
CA PRO A 95 -5.47 6.79 -4.95
C PRO A 95 -5.64 5.94 -3.67
N TYR A 96 -4.84 6.16 -2.63
CA TYR A 96 -4.76 5.27 -1.46
C TYR A 96 -5.85 5.52 -0.42
N PHE A 97 -6.65 6.56 -0.58
CA PHE A 97 -7.75 6.92 0.33
C PHE A 97 -9.07 6.26 -0.08
N ASP A 98 -9.77 5.64 0.90
CA ASP A 98 -11.14 5.14 0.72
C ASP A 98 -12.17 6.24 0.98
N PRO A 99 -12.85 6.79 -0.05
CA PRO A 99 -13.82 7.84 0.14
C PRO A 99 -15.13 7.38 0.82
N GLN A 100 -15.33 6.07 0.99
CA GLN A 100 -16.52 5.52 1.65
C GLN A 100 -16.26 5.15 3.11
N LEU A 101 -15.01 5.21 3.57
CA LEU A 101 -14.66 4.95 4.96
C LEU A 101 -15.18 6.08 5.84
N LYS A 102 -15.82 5.72 6.96
CA LYS A 102 -16.37 6.69 7.93
C LYS A 102 -15.54 6.79 9.19
N ASP A 103 -14.85 5.71 9.53
CA ASP A 103 -14.02 5.61 10.72
C ASP A 103 -12.54 5.60 10.33
N TYR A 104 -11.90 6.75 10.44
CA TYR A 104 -10.47 6.92 10.13
C TYR A 104 -9.54 6.48 11.26
N GLU A 105 -10.09 6.02 12.38
CA GLU A 105 -9.33 5.44 13.51
C GLU A 105 -9.33 3.92 13.48
N SER A 106 -9.89 3.34 12.43
CA SER A 106 -9.91 1.90 12.19
C SER A 106 -8.71 1.46 11.33
N PRO A 107 -8.15 0.26 11.58
CA PRO A 107 -7.17 -0.37 10.68
C PRO A 107 -7.62 -0.50 9.22
N LYS A 108 -8.93 -0.42 8.95
CA LYS A 108 -9.49 -0.42 7.59
C LYS A 108 -8.95 0.70 6.70
N LEU A 109 -8.54 1.84 7.28
CA LEU A 109 -7.88 2.90 6.54
C LEU A 109 -6.64 2.37 5.83
N ASP A 110 -5.79 1.68 6.58
CA ASP A 110 -4.55 1.09 6.06
C ASP A 110 -4.83 -0.14 5.18
N VAL A 111 -5.87 -0.92 5.45
CA VAL A 111 -6.24 -2.09 4.64
C VAL A 111 -6.63 -1.70 3.22
N PHE A 112 -7.39 -0.62 3.05
CA PHE A 112 -7.72 -0.11 1.71
C PHE A 112 -6.45 0.36 0.98
N SER A 113 -5.63 1.19 1.63
CA SER A 113 -4.37 1.68 1.08
C SER A 113 -3.44 0.52 0.68
N LEU A 114 -3.34 -0.52 1.52
CA LEU A 114 -2.60 -1.75 1.26
C LEU A 114 -3.13 -2.48 0.01
N GLY A 115 -4.44 -2.58 -0.15
CA GLY A 115 -5.07 -3.15 -1.35
C GLY A 115 -4.69 -2.42 -2.63
N ILE A 116 -4.63 -1.07 -2.60
CA ILE A 116 -4.15 -0.26 -3.73
C ILE A 116 -2.65 -0.50 -3.99
N VAL A 117 -1.82 -0.58 -2.95
CA VAL A 117 -0.39 -0.88 -3.08
C VAL A 117 -0.20 -2.25 -3.74
N ILE A 118 -0.90 -3.29 -3.27
CA ILE A 118 -0.84 -4.64 -3.86
C ILE A 118 -1.31 -4.61 -5.32
N TYR A 119 -2.40 -3.91 -5.64
CA TYR A 119 -2.86 -3.75 -7.02
C TYR A 119 -1.75 -3.18 -7.91
N ILE A 120 -1.06 -2.12 -7.48
CA ILE A 120 -0.01 -1.48 -8.27
C ILE A 120 1.21 -2.40 -8.40
N ILE A 121 1.62 -3.10 -7.33
CA ILE A 121 2.71 -4.09 -7.39
C ILE A 121 2.38 -5.16 -8.42
N MET A 122 1.18 -5.73 -8.40
CA MET A 122 0.79 -6.84 -9.27
C MET A 122 0.60 -6.44 -10.73
N THR A 123 0.05 -5.25 -10.98
CA THR A 123 -0.29 -4.81 -12.35
C THR A 123 0.76 -3.89 -12.99
N GLY A 124 1.59 -3.24 -12.19
CA GLY A 124 2.47 -2.16 -12.64
C GLY A 124 1.71 -0.91 -13.09
N GLN A 125 0.44 -0.77 -12.73
CA GLN A 125 -0.43 0.33 -13.18
C GLN A 125 -1.18 0.96 -11.99
N TYR A 126 -1.41 2.26 -12.07
CA TYR A 126 -2.30 2.95 -11.13
C TYR A 126 -3.77 2.70 -11.48
N PRO A 127 -4.68 2.68 -10.48
CA PRO A 127 -6.11 2.50 -10.74
C PRO A 127 -6.63 3.48 -11.80
N PHE A 128 -7.27 2.96 -12.86
CA PHE A 128 -7.81 3.75 -13.98
C PHE A 128 -6.79 4.61 -14.74
N GLN A 129 -5.52 4.26 -14.67
CA GLN A 129 -4.41 4.95 -15.33
C GLN A 129 -3.51 3.93 -16.03
N ASN A 130 -3.13 4.19 -17.27
CA ASN A 130 -2.13 3.40 -17.98
C ASN A 130 -0.73 3.97 -17.69
N GLY A 131 0.15 3.16 -17.10
CA GLY A 131 1.52 3.54 -16.78
C GLY A 131 1.68 4.19 -15.40
N SER A 132 2.77 4.95 -15.25
CA SER A 132 3.19 5.59 -13.99
C SER A 132 2.25 6.70 -13.52
N VAL A 133 2.53 7.20 -12.32
CA VAL A 133 1.81 8.33 -11.72
C VAL A 133 1.74 9.52 -12.69
N PRO A 134 0.58 10.17 -12.84
CA PRO A 134 0.50 11.41 -13.58
C PRO A 134 1.46 12.45 -13.00
N GLY A 135 2.16 13.17 -13.87
CA GLY A 135 3.01 14.29 -13.45
C GLY A 135 2.22 15.31 -12.60
N MET A 136 2.93 16.12 -11.82
CA MET A 136 2.35 17.02 -10.79
C MET A 136 1.14 17.83 -11.28
N GLU A 137 1.17 18.33 -12.52
CA GLU A 137 0.09 19.15 -13.09
C GLU A 137 -1.24 18.39 -13.25
N LYS A 138 -1.19 17.07 -13.47
CA LYS A 138 -2.36 16.20 -13.67
C LYS A 138 -2.74 15.38 -12.44
N ARG A 139 -1.97 15.49 -11.36
CA ARG A 139 -2.17 14.66 -10.17
C ARG A 139 -3.51 14.94 -9.49
N PHE A 140 -3.90 16.19 -9.39
CA PHE A 140 -5.20 16.58 -8.84
C PHE A 140 -6.38 16.08 -9.70
N GLU A 141 -6.31 16.27 -11.02
CA GLU A 141 -7.35 15.77 -11.93
C GLU A 141 -7.49 14.25 -11.88
N TYR A 142 -6.36 13.55 -11.74
CA TYR A 142 -6.33 12.10 -11.55
C TYR A 142 -6.98 11.72 -10.22
N GLY A 143 -6.62 12.37 -9.11
CA GLY A 143 -7.18 12.12 -7.79
C GLY A 143 -8.69 12.29 -7.78
N ASP A 144 -9.19 13.43 -8.25
CA ASP A 144 -10.65 13.72 -8.35
C ASP A 144 -11.39 12.65 -9.16
N ARG A 145 -10.80 12.20 -10.28
CA ARG A 145 -11.38 11.17 -11.13
C ARG A 145 -11.46 9.83 -10.40
N VAL A 146 -10.37 9.40 -9.75
CA VAL A 146 -10.29 8.13 -9.02
C VAL A 146 -11.25 8.12 -7.85
N GLN A 147 -11.26 9.19 -7.04
CA GLN A 147 -12.18 9.34 -5.92
C GLN A 147 -13.65 9.26 -6.35
N LYS A 148 -14.00 9.89 -7.46
CA LYS A 148 -15.34 9.82 -8.01
C LYS A 148 -15.73 8.40 -8.42
N LEU A 149 -14.78 7.63 -9.00
CA LEU A 149 -15.01 6.24 -9.40
C LEU A 149 -15.14 5.32 -8.19
N PHE A 150 -14.27 5.46 -7.19
CA PHE A 150 -14.36 4.71 -5.94
C PHE A 150 -15.64 5.00 -5.16
N ASN A 151 -16.09 6.27 -5.12
CA ASN A 151 -17.40 6.64 -4.55
C ASN A 151 -18.58 5.96 -5.25
N GLN A 152 -18.46 5.65 -6.54
CA GLN A 152 -19.46 4.92 -7.31
C GLN A 152 -19.34 3.39 -7.16
N GLY A 153 -18.44 2.90 -6.31
CA GLY A 153 -18.15 1.47 -6.15
C GLY A 153 -17.44 0.85 -7.36
N LYS A 154 -16.82 1.67 -8.22
CA LYS A 154 -16.07 1.18 -9.37
C LYS A 154 -14.61 0.95 -9.00
N PHE A 155 -14.07 -0.15 -9.49
CA PHE A 155 -12.66 -0.52 -9.37
C PHE A 155 -12.17 -1.04 -10.73
N PRO A 156 -10.86 -1.02 -11.05
CA PRO A 156 -10.34 -1.66 -12.25
C PRO A 156 -10.69 -3.14 -12.32
N ASN A 157 -10.72 -3.70 -13.54
CA ASN A 157 -10.96 -5.12 -13.72
C ASN A 157 -9.81 -5.95 -13.13
N LEU A 158 -10.13 -6.86 -12.23
CA LEU A 158 -9.18 -7.74 -11.54
C LEU A 158 -9.11 -9.15 -12.15
N SER A 159 -9.84 -9.42 -13.25
CA SER A 159 -9.83 -10.72 -13.89
C SER A 159 -8.44 -11.08 -14.40
N GLY A 160 -7.89 -12.21 -13.93
CA GLY A 160 -6.55 -12.67 -14.29
C GLY A 160 -5.39 -11.92 -13.61
N VAL A 161 -5.67 -11.02 -12.68
CA VAL A 161 -4.65 -10.39 -11.84
C VAL A 161 -4.36 -11.33 -10.66
N PRO A 162 -3.09 -11.74 -10.44
CA PRO A 162 -2.74 -12.50 -9.25
C PRO A 162 -3.11 -11.70 -7.98
N PHE A 163 -3.58 -12.37 -6.94
CA PHE A 163 -4.15 -11.75 -5.74
C PHE A 163 -5.38 -10.86 -6.01
N GLY A 164 -6.04 -11.04 -7.17
CA GLY A 164 -7.20 -10.24 -7.55
C GLY A 164 -8.35 -10.33 -6.56
N ASP A 165 -8.61 -11.51 -5.99
CA ASP A 165 -9.64 -11.72 -4.96
C ASP A 165 -9.29 -11.00 -3.64
N VAL A 166 -8.02 -11.02 -3.25
CA VAL A 166 -7.54 -10.30 -2.06
C VAL A 166 -7.66 -8.79 -2.26
N ILE A 167 -7.24 -8.28 -3.43
CA ILE A 167 -7.36 -6.86 -3.78
C ILE A 167 -8.84 -6.43 -3.74
N ALA A 168 -9.75 -7.25 -4.32
CA ALA A 168 -11.19 -7.00 -4.26
C ALA A 168 -11.69 -6.94 -2.80
N GLY A 169 -11.24 -7.88 -1.97
CA GLY A 169 -11.56 -7.93 -0.55
C GLY A 169 -11.13 -6.69 0.23
N CYS A 170 -9.98 -6.09 -0.11
CA CYS A 170 -9.51 -4.85 0.50
C CYS A 170 -10.31 -3.62 0.01
N CYS A 171 -10.49 -3.50 -1.31
CA CYS A 171 -10.89 -2.23 -1.93
C CYS A 171 -12.37 -2.17 -2.35
N CYS A 172 -12.94 -3.29 -2.79
CA CYS A 172 -14.31 -3.34 -3.33
C CYS A 172 -15.31 -3.79 -2.28
N GLU A 173 -15.05 -4.94 -1.68
CA GLU A 173 -15.94 -5.62 -0.75
C GLU A 173 -15.74 -5.17 0.69
N ARG A 174 -14.56 -4.62 1.02
CA ARG A 174 -14.15 -4.18 2.37
C ARG A 174 -14.33 -5.29 3.42
N ARG A 175 -14.05 -6.55 3.02
CA ARG A 175 -14.30 -7.73 3.86
C ARG A 175 -13.21 -7.94 4.92
N PHE A 176 -12.01 -7.36 4.74
CA PHE A 176 -10.95 -7.47 5.73
C PHE A 176 -11.01 -6.33 6.74
N GLU A 177 -10.96 -6.70 8.02
CA GLU A 177 -10.91 -5.76 9.14
C GLU A 177 -9.48 -5.35 9.49
N THR A 178 -8.50 -6.23 9.21
CA THR A 178 -7.10 -6.06 9.61
C THR A 178 -6.15 -6.50 8.51
N ALA A 179 -4.93 -5.94 8.51
CA ALA A 179 -3.86 -6.38 7.59
C ALA A 179 -3.44 -7.84 7.83
N LYS A 180 -3.64 -8.38 9.05
CA LYS A 180 -3.39 -9.80 9.34
C LYS A 180 -4.28 -10.73 8.52
N GLU A 181 -5.55 -10.38 8.34
CA GLU A 181 -6.47 -11.15 7.49
C GLU A 181 -6.02 -11.11 6.02
N VAL A 182 -5.51 -9.95 5.56
CA VAL A 182 -4.93 -9.80 4.22
C VAL A 182 -3.73 -10.73 4.04
N VAL A 183 -2.79 -10.76 5.01
CA VAL A 183 -1.63 -11.68 4.98
C VAL A 183 -2.07 -13.13 4.85
N ILE A 184 -3.06 -13.55 5.63
CA ILE A 184 -3.58 -14.93 5.60
C ILE A 184 -4.14 -15.25 4.21
N ALA A 185 -4.91 -14.35 3.63
CA ALA A 185 -5.52 -14.52 2.31
C ALA A 185 -4.46 -14.58 1.19
N LEU A 186 -3.47 -13.68 1.19
CA LEU A 186 -2.35 -13.69 0.23
C LEU A 186 -1.56 -15.00 0.27
N LYS A 187 -1.21 -15.48 1.47
CA LYS A 187 -0.49 -16.74 1.63
C LYS A 187 -1.29 -17.96 1.21
N ALA A 188 -2.60 -17.94 1.43
CA ALA A 188 -3.49 -19.01 0.99
C ALA A 188 -3.57 -19.09 -0.55
N GLU A 189 -3.71 -17.93 -1.23
CA GLU A 189 -3.80 -17.87 -2.70
C GLU A 189 -2.47 -18.26 -3.35
N LYS A 190 -1.31 -17.83 -2.81
CA LYS A 190 0.03 -18.18 -3.31
C LYS A 190 0.30 -19.71 -3.29
N ASN A 191 -0.33 -20.45 -2.39
CA ASN A 191 -0.12 -21.88 -2.24
C ASN A 191 -1.10 -22.74 -3.06
N THR A 192 -1.96 -22.14 -3.88
CA THR A 192 -2.97 -22.80 -4.72
C THR A 192 -2.50 -22.91 -6.16
#